data_27db3690aa74781486910a6d37aa74a0
#
_entry.id   27db3690aa74781486910a6d37aa74a0
#
_cell.length_a   1.000
_cell.length_b   1.000
_cell.length_c   1.000
_cell.angle_alpha   90.00
_cell.angle_beta   90.00
_cell.angle_gamma   90.00
#
_symmetry.space_group_name_H-M   'P 1'
#
loop_
_entity.id
_entity.type
_entity.pdbx_description
1 polymer ?
#
loop_
_entity_poly.entity_id
_entity_poly.type
_entity_poly.pdbx_seq_one_letter_code
_entity_poly.pdbx_strand_id
1 'polypeptide(L)'
;TALIQSVPETVASMSAYANALGEILGGESTPETNELLVLAQFGQTGDASTVDALVSVVATYADIIDGLTETVVPVTLENQHIELINAFINTQQSIALLAKLSTDPIAGLQGLQAYSTYSNQVATTFESIREYLRARITLGTDAPGYIVLEEPTQ
;
A
#
# COMPACT_ATOMS: atom_id res chain seq x y z
N THR A 1 -6.89 4.92 18.02
CA THR A 1 -5.52 4.60 17.55
C THR A 1 -5.26 3.16 17.94
N ALA A 2 -5.26 2.23 16.95
CA ALA A 2 -4.85 0.86 17.22
C ALA A 2 -3.38 0.90 17.70
N LEU A 3 -3.08 0.18 18.78
CA LEU A 3 -1.72 0.04 19.27
C LEU A 3 -1.02 -0.99 18.38
N ILE A 4 0.03 -0.58 17.68
CA ILE A 4 0.90 -1.50 16.93
C ILE A 4 1.54 -2.45 17.94
N GLN A 5 1.43 -3.75 17.68
CA GLN A 5 2.06 -4.77 18.50
C GLN A 5 3.52 -4.95 18.03
N SER A 6 4.48 -4.57 18.87
CA SER A 6 5.90 -4.74 18.56
C SER A 6 6.54 -5.86 19.38
N VAL A 7 7.58 -6.47 18.78
CA VAL A 7 8.36 -7.57 19.37
C VAL A 7 9.85 -7.29 19.23
N PRO A 8 10.71 -7.92 20.08
CA PRO A 8 12.15 -7.81 19.93
C PRO A 8 12.63 -8.20 18.52
N GLU A 9 13.64 -7.49 18.03
CA GLU A 9 14.26 -7.81 16.74
C GLU A 9 15.04 -9.12 16.82
N THR A 10 14.66 -10.06 15.98
CA THR A 10 15.35 -11.33 15.76
C THR A 10 15.20 -11.71 14.29
N VAL A 11 16.03 -12.62 13.78
CA VAL A 11 15.85 -13.16 12.41
C VAL A 11 14.44 -13.76 12.25
N ALA A 12 13.94 -14.45 13.28
CA ALA A 12 12.60 -15.05 13.24
C ALA A 12 11.49 -13.99 13.17
N SER A 13 11.57 -12.92 13.98
CA SER A 13 10.56 -11.85 13.95
C SER A 13 10.61 -11.04 12.66
N MET A 14 11.80 -10.78 12.11
CA MET A 14 11.95 -10.12 10.82
C MET A 14 11.43 -10.98 9.67
N SER A 15 11.68 -12.29 9.68
CA SER A 15 11.14 -13.22 8.67
C SER A 15 9.61 -13.32 8.75
N ALA A 16 9.05 -13.40 9.97
CA ALA A 16 7.60 -13.39 10.17
C ALA A 16 6.96 -12.09 9.66
N TYR A 17 7.58 -10.96 9.94
CA TYR A 17 7.13 -9.64 9.47
C TYR A 17 7.19 -9.54 7.93
N ALA A 18 8.29 -9.97 7.31
CA ALA A 18 8.39 -9.99 5.84
C ALA A 18 7.32 -10.89 5.20
N ASN A 19 7.04 -12.06 5.80
CA ASN A 19 5.99 -12.95 5.32
C ASN A 19 4.60 -12.32 5.44
N ALA A 20 4.29 -11.67 6.57
CA ALA A 20 3.03 -10.96 6.74
C ALA A 20 2.86 -9.83 5.70
N LEU A 21 3.90 -9.04 5.44
CA LEU A 21 3.88 -8.05 4.36
C LEU A 21 3.67 -8.70 2.99
N GLY A 22 4.32 -9.83 2.73
CA GLY A 22 4.18 -10.58 1.48
C GLY A 22 2.76 -11.09 1.27
N GLU A 23 2.10 -11.59 2.31
CA GLU A 23 0.70 -12.04 2.27
C GLU A 23 -0.26 -10.87 2.02
N ILE A 24 -0.04 -9.73 2.70
CA ILE A 24 -0.90 -8.54 2.57
C ILE A 24 -0.74 -7.89 1.19
N LEU A 25 0.49 -7.72 0.72
CA LEU A 25 0.79 -6.93 -0.48
C LEU A 25 0.91 -7.78 -1.75
N GLY A 26 1.12 -9.09 -1.62
CA GLY A 26 1.27 -10.03 -2.75
C GLY A 26 0.06 -10.93 -2.96
N GLY A 27 -0.95 -10.85 -2.09
CA GLY A 27 -2.15 -11.69 -2.14
C GLY A 27 -3.21 -11.18 -3.12
N GLU A 28 -4.42 -11.77 -3.02
CA GLU A 28 -5.61 -11.36 -3.80
C GLU A 28 -6.08 -9.93 -3.51
N SER A 29 -5.51 -9.29 -2.47
CA SER A 29 -5.78 -7.91 -2.09
C SER A 29 -5.08 -6.85 -2.97
N THR A 30 -4.30 -7.24 -3.98
CA THR A 30 -3.78 -6.27 -4.95
C THR A 30 -4.92 -5.76 -5.82
N PRO A 31 -5.06 -4.43 -6.01
CA PRO A 31 -6.10 -3.89 -6.86
C PRO A 31 -5.98 -4.48 -8.28
N GLU A 32 -7.02 -5.18 -8.76
CA GLU A 32 -7.08 -5.62 -10.16
C GLU A 32 -7.13 -4.43 -11.12
N THR A 33 -7.53 -3.27 -10.59
CA THR A 33 -7.73 -2.04 -11.35
C THR A 33 -6.61 -1.07 -11.04
N ASN A 34 -5.85 -0.68 -12.06
CA ASN A 34 -4.85 0.38 -11.95
C ASN A 34 -5.53 1.74 -11.99
N GLU A 35 -5.41 2.52 -10.92
CA GLU A 35 -6.04 3.82 -10.75
C GLU A 35 -5.67 4.81 -11.85
N LEU A 36 -4.42 4.78 -12.30
CA LEU A 36 -3.95 5.67 -13.37
C LEU A 36 -4.57 5.32 -14.73
N LEU A 37 -4.82 4.03 -15.01
CA LEU A 37 -5.53 3.61 -16.22
C LEU A 37 -7.00 4.05 -16.17
N VAL A 38 -7.66 3.94 -15.03
CA VAL A 38 -9.03 4.44 -14.82
C VAL A 38 -9.10 5.94 -15.10
N LEU A 39 -8.15 6.71 -14.57
CA LEU A 39 -8.09 8.17 -14.80
C LEU A 39 -7.82 8.51 -16.25
N ALA A 40 -6.91 7.79 -16.91
CA ALA A 40 -6.61 7.99 -18.33
C ALA A 40 -7.84 7.69 -19.20
N GLN A 41 -8.57 6.62 -18.90
CA GLN A 41 -9.79 6.24 -19.61
C GLN A 41 -10.89 7.28 -19.37
N PHE A 42 -11.11 7.74 -18.15
CA PHE A 42 -12.05 8.82 -17.85
C PHE A 42 -11.71 10.10 -18.62
N GLY A 43 -10.42 10.48 -18.66
CA GLY A 43 -9.96 11.64 -19.43
C GLY A 43 -10.23 11.54 -20.94
N GLN A 44 -10.28 10.33 -21.49
CA GLN A 44 -10.57 10.09 -22.92
C GLN A 44 -12.08 10.04 -23.20
N THR A 45 -12.85 9.43 -22.34
CA THR A 45 -14.28 9.14 -22.58
C THR A 45 -15.24 10.13 -21.94
N GLY A 46 -14.83 10.75 -20.81
CA GLY A 46 -15.70 11.53 -19.94
C GLY A 46 -16.81 10.69 -19.28
N ASP A 47 -16.71 9.35 -19.34
CA ASP A 47 -17.71 8.44 -18.81
C ASP A 47 -17.58 8.31 -17.29
N ALA A 48 -18.57 8.81 -16.55
CA ALA A 48 -18.62 8.77 -15.10
C ALA A 48 -18.51 7.34 -14.54
N SER A 49 -19.02 6.33 -15.24
CA SER A 49 -18.94 4.94 -14.79
C SER A 49 -17.51 4.44 -14.69
N THR A 50 -16.59 5.05 -15.41
CA THR A 50 -15.16 4.70 -15.36
C THR A 50 -14.58 4.98 -13.96
N VAL A 51 -14.95 6.10 -13.32
CA VAL A 51 -14.46 6.45 -11.97
C VAL A 51 -15.16 5.65 -10.87
N ASP A 52 -16.30 5.02 -11.14
CA ASP A 52 -16.98 4.15 -10.17
C ASP A 52 -16.11 2.93 -9.80
N ALA A 53 -15.25 2.49 -10.71
CA ALA A 53 -14.28 1.42 -10.44
C ALA A 53 -13.31 1.78 -9.29
N LEU A 54 -13.04 3.07 -9.04
CA LEU A 54 -12.19 3.51 -7.93
C LEU A 54 -12.80 3.21 -6.56
N VAL A 55 -14.12 3.04 -6.47
CA VAL A 55 -14.78 2.68 -5.20
C VAL A 55 -14.33 1.30 -4.71
N SER A 56 -14.18 0.34 -5.62
CA SER A 56 -13.65 -0.99 -5.26
C SER A 56 -12.19 -0.94 -4.85
N VAL A 57 -11.40 -0.08 -5.48
CA VAL A 57 -10.00 0.15 -5.12
C VAL A 57 -9.89 0.70 -3.69
N VAL A 58 -10.75 1.64 -3.29
CA VAL A 58 -10.80 2.16 -1.91
C VAL A 58 -11.05 1.04 -0.89
N ALA A 59 -11.93 0.07 -1.22
CA ALA A 59 -12.16 -1.09 -0.35
C ALA A 59 -10.91 -1.98 -0.24
N THR A 60 -10.23 -2.26 -1.34
CA THR A 60 -8.96 -3.02 -1.32
C THR A 60 -7.90 -2.35 -0.45
N TYR A 61 -7.77 -1.03 -0.53
CA TYR A 61 -6.85 -0.30 0.35
C TYR A 61 -7.25 -0.39 1.83
N ALA A 62 -8.56 -0.48 2.15
CA ALA A 62 -9.01 -0.71 3.52
C ALA A 62 -8.53 -2.07 4.05
N ASP A 63 -8.66 -3.13 3.25
CA ASP A 63 -8.20 -4.47 3.60
C ASP A 63 -6.67 -4.51 3.84
N ILE A 64 -5.89 -3.81 3.01
CA ILE A 64 -4.45 -3.66 3.19
C ILE A 64 -4.14 -2.94 4.50
N ILE A 65 -4.82 -1.82 4.79
CA ILE A 65 -4.61 -1.03 6.02
C ILE A 65 -4.95 -1.86 7.26
N ASP A 66 -6.03 -2.62 7.22
CA ASP A 66 -6.45 -3.50 8.32
C ASP A 66 -5.38 -4.59 8.55
N GLY A 67 -4.93 -5.26 7.50
CA GLY A 67 -3.87 -6.27 7.58
C GLY A 67 -2.56 -5.70 8.14
N LEU A 68 -2.14 -4.53 7.67
CA LEU A 68 -0.96 -3.85 8.22
C LEU A 68 -1.13 -3.50 9.70
N THR A 69 -2.32 -3.02 10.09
CA THR A 69 -2.60 -2.62 11.48
C THR A 69 -2.56 -3.80 12.45
N GLU A 70 -2.92 -5.01 11.98
CA GLU A 70 -2.88 -6.25 12.76
C GLU A 70 -1.51 -6.93 12.77
N THR A 71 -0.58 -6.47 11.93
CA THR A 71 0.74 -7.08 11.79
C THR A 71 1.60 -6.85 13.03
N VAL A 72 2.27 -7.92 13.51
CA VAL A 72 3.27 -7.84 14.58
C VAL A 72 4.60 -7.37 13.99
N VAL A 73 5.17 -6.31 14.56
CA VAL A 73 6.30 -5.57 13.97
C VAL A 73 7.56 -5.72 14.81
N PRO A 74 8.75 -5.97 14.23
CA PRO A 74 10.01 -5.80 14.96
C PRO A 74 10.15 -4.36 15.47
N VAL A 75 10.53 -4.18 16.74
CA VAL A 75 10.58 -2.86 17.39
C VAL A 75 11.40 -1.82 16.62
N THR A 76 12.42 -2.26 15.89
CA THR A 76 13.28 -1.39 15.08
C THR A 76 12.60 -0.87 13.80
N LEU A 77 11.54 -1.53 13.34
CA LEU A 77 10.75 -1.16 12.16
C LEU A 77 9.42 -0.48 12.51
N GLU A 78 9.11 -0.29 13.80
CA GLU A 78 7.83 0.25 14.25
C GLU A 78 7.50 1.61 13.62
N ASN A 79 8.46 2.53 13.59
CA ASN A 79 8.24 3.86 13.01
C ASN A 79 7.98 3.79 11.50
N GLN A 80 8.79 3.04 10.75
CA GLN A 80 8.60 2.86 9.30
C GLN A 80 7.28 2.17 8.99
N HIS A 81 6.87 1.21 9.84
CA HIS A 81 5.59 0.54 9.67
C HIS A 81 4.40 1.48 9.88
N ILE A 82 4.46 2.34 10.91
CA ILE A 82 3.45 3.38 11.15
C ILE A 82 3.41 4.37 9.97
N GLU A 83 4.57 4.78 9.46
CA GLU A 83 4.65 5.65 8.28
C GLU A 83 4.03 4.98 7.04
N LEU A 84 4.24 3.67 6.86
CA LEU A 84 3.64 2.90 5.77
C LEU A 84 2.12 2.88 5.88
N ILE A 85 1.57 2.56 7.05
CA ILE A 85 0.11 2.60 7.30
C ILE A 85 -0.46 3.99 6.98
N ASN A 86 0.17 5.05 7.48
CA ASN A 86 -0.28 6.42 7.23
C ASN A 86 -0.24 6.77 5.75
N ALA A 87 0.79 6.33 5.01
CA ALA A 87 0.88 6.54 3.58
C ALA A 87 -0.25 5.81 2.83
N PHE A 88 -0.59 4.57 3.20
CA PHE A 88 -1.74 3.84 2.64
C PHE A 88 -3.07 4.53 2.95
N ILE A 89 -3.30 4.99 4.19
CA ILE A 89 -4.50 5.75 4.57
C ILE A 89 -4.66 7.01 3.72
N ASN A 90 -3.59 7.78 3.57
CA ASN A 90 -3.62 9.01 2.79
C ASN A 90 -3.82 8.75 1.29
N THR A 91 -3.24 7.66 0.77
CA THR A 91 -3.45 7.21 -0.62
C THR A 91 -4.92 6.81 -0.82
N GLN A 92 -5.49 6.01 0.08
CA GLN A 92 -6.90 5.63 0.05
C GLN A 92 -7.83 6.85 0.03
N GLN A 93 -7.60 7.82 0.91
CA GLN A 93 -8.38 9.07 0.95
C GLN A 93 -8.26 9.85 -0.35
N SER A 94 -7.08 9.87 -0.96
CA SER A 94 -6.85 10.52 -2.25
C SER A 94 -7.63 9.85 -3.37
N ILE A 95 -7.69 8.50 -3.39
CA ILE A 95 -8.49 7.73 -4.36
C ILE A 95 -9.99 7.97 -4.14
N ALA A 96 -10.44 8.06 -2.88
CA ALA A 96 -11.83 8.39 -2.57
C ALA A 96 -12.23 9.81 -3.05
N LEU A 97 -11.30 10.76 -3.08
CA LEU A 97 -11.51 12.07 -3.71
C LEU A 97 -11.52 11.98 -5.23
N LEU A 98 -10.62 11.17 -5.81
CA LEU A 98 -10.59 10.92 -7.26
C LEU A 98 -11.90 10.31 -7.76
N ALA A 99 -12.52 9.42 -7.00
CA ALA A 99 -13.82 8.82 -7.33
C ALA A 99 -14.95 9.87 -7.46
N LYS A 100 -14.76 11.08 -6.91
CA LYS A 100 -15.71 12.20 -7.06
C LYS A 100 -15.48 13.04 -8.31
N LEU A 101 -14.51 12.73 -9.15
CA LEU A 101 -14.08 13.59 -10.26
C LEU A 101 -15.23 13.93 -11.22
N SER A 102 -16.20 13.02 -11.40
CA SER A 102 -17.38 13.24 -12.25
C SER A 102 -18.45 14.15 -11.62
N THR A 103 -18.52 14.23 -10.28
CA THR A 103 -19.55 14.98 -9.55
C THR A 103 -19.00 16.25 -8.89
N ASP A 104 -17.75 16.22 -8.47
CA ASP A 104 -17.01 17.34 -7.88
C ASP A 104 -15.58 17.39 -8.47
N PRO A 105 -15.41 18.07 -9.62
CA PRO A 105 -14.12 18.16 -10.29
C PRO A 105 -13.01 18.76 -9.44
N ILE A 106 -13.35 19.69 -8.52
CA ILE A 106 -12.35 20.33 -7.65
C ILE A 106 -11.81 19.32 -6.65
N ALA A 107 -12.71 18.57 -5.98
CA ALA A 107 -12.31 17.49 -5.07
C ALA A 107 -11.51 16.41 -5.81
N GLY A 108 -11.92 16.04 -7.02
CA GLY A 108 -11.20 15.09 -7.86
C GLY A 108 -9.77 15.53 -8.21
N LEU A 109 -9.57 16.79 -8.59
CA LEU A 109 -8.23 17.32 -8.88
C LEU A 109 -7.34 17.39 -7.63
N GLN A 110 -7.90 17.73 -6.46
CA GLN A 110 -7.19 17.66 -5.19
C GLN A 110 -6.77 16.21 -4.88
N GLY A 111 -7.66 15.25 -5.13
CA GLY A 111 -7.37 13.81 -5.00
C GLY A 111 -6.20 13.39 -5.90
N LEU A 112 -6.16 13.83 -7.15
CA LEU A 112 -5.09 13.50 -8.09
C LEU A 112 -3.72 14.02 -7.60
N GLN A 113 -3.67 15.26 -7.13
CA GLN A 113 -2.45 15.84 -6.59
C GLN A 113 -1.97 15.11 -5.33
N ALA A 114 -2.89 14.83 -4.42
CA ALA A 114 -2.61 14.10 -3.18
C ALA A 114 -2.16 12.66 -3.46
N TYR A 115 -2.83 11.96 -4.39
CA TYR A 115 -2.48 10.60 -4.79
C TYR A 115 -1.03 10.48 -5.25
N SER A 116 -0.57 11.37 -6.13
CA SER A 116 0.83 11.35 -6.59
C SER A 116 1.82 11.48 -5.43
N THR A 117 1.52 12.31 -4.44
CA THR A 117 2.37 12.50 -3.26
C THR A 117 2.40 11.25 -2.38
N TYR A 118 1.23 10.73 -2.03
CA TYR A 118 1.12 9.65 -1.05
C TYR A 118 1.45 8.27 -1.62
N SER A 119 1.18 8.01 -2.90
CA SER A 119 1.64 6.78 -3.56
C SER A 119 3.17 6.70 -3.63
N ASN A 120 3.84 7.83 -3.89
CA ASN A 120 5.30 7.89 -3.79
C ASN A 120 5.79 7.66 -2.36
N GLN A 121 5.08 8.15 -1.35
CA GLN A 121 5.43 7.91 0.05
C GLN A 121 5.28 6.42 0.41
N VAL A 122 4.23 5.74 -0.05
CA VAL A 122 4.11 4.27 0.09
C VAL A 122 5.34 3.58 -0.49
N ALA A 123 5.70 3.91 -1.74
CA ALA A 123 6.84 3.28 -2.41
C ALA A 123 8.16 3.51 -1.68
N THR A 124 8.45 4.74 -1.26
CA THR A 124 9.71 5.07 -0.58
C THR A 124 9.81 4.47 0.81
N THR A 125 8.71 4.45 1.57
CA THR A 125 8.68 3.84 2.91
C THR A 125 8.81 2.32 2.82
N PHE A 126 8.11 1.70 1.87
CA PHE A 126 8.22 0.26 1.62
C PHE A 126 9.65 -0.13 1.21
N GLU A 127 10.28 0.65 0.33
CA GLU A 127 11.68 0.43 -0.08
C GLU A 127 12.62 0.47 1.13
N SER A 128 12.46 1.45 2.03
CA SER A 128 13.27 1.54 3.24
C SER A 128 13.13 0.31 4.14
N ILE A 129 11.91 -0.21 4.30
CA ILE A 129 11.65 -1.46 5.04
C ILE A 129 12.32 -2.65 4.33
N ARG A 130 12.16 -2.75 3.01
CA ARG A 130 12.75 -3.81 2.19
C ARG A 130 14.26 -3.85 2.31
N GLU A 131 14.94 -2.72 2.15
CA GLU A 131 16.40 -2.61 2.28
C GLU A 131 16.86 -3.03 3.68
N TYR A 132 16.13 -2.61 4.71
CA TYR A 132 16.43 -3.00 6.09
C TYR A 132 16.35 -4.51 6.30
N LEU A 133 15.31 -5.16 5.79
CA LEU A 133 15.11 -6.62 5.88
C LEU A 133 16.15 -7.37 5.06
N ARG A 134 16.39 -6.99 3.80
CA ARG A 134 17.37 -7.63 2.90
C ARG A 134 18.78 -7.67 3.47
N ALA A 135 19.15 -6.65 4.22
CA ALA A 135 20.46 -6.60 4.87
C ALA A 135 20.61 -7.59 6.05
N ARG A 136 19.49 -8.19 6.53
CA ARG A 136 19.46 -8.95 7.78
C ARG A 136 18.90 -10.35 7.68
N ILE A 137 18.06 -10.62 6.68
CA ILE A 137 17.41 -11.92 6.51
C ILE A 137 17.48 -12.40 5.06
N THR A 138 17.34 -13.71 4.89
CA THR A 138 17.17 -14.37 3.60
C THR A 138 15.96 -15.29 3.72
N LEU A 139 15.07 -15.26 2.74
CA LEU A 139 13.90 -16.13 2.66
C LEU A 139 14.01 -17.07 1.45
N GLY A 140 13.41 -18.24 1.58
CA GLY A 140 13.26 -19.16 0.44
C GLY A 140 12.23 -18.61 -0.56
N THR A 141 12.34 -19.03 -1.81
CA THR A 141 11.46 -18.58 -2.91
C THR A 141 9.99 -18.96 -2.74
N ASP A 142 9.71 -19.92 -1.87
CA ASP A 142 8.38 -20.40 -1.50
C ASP A 142 7.75 -19.62 -0.33
N ALA A 143 8.52 -18.76 0.33
CA ALA A 143 8.03 -17.93 1.43
C ALA A 143 7.25 -16.72 0.91
N PRO A 144 6.07 -16.37 1.49
CA PRO A 144 5.29 -15.20 1.06
C PRO A 144 6.10 -13.90 1.06
N GLY A 145 6.98 -13.73 2.04
CA GLY A 145 7.84 -12.55 2.16
C GLY A 145 8.98 -12.48 1.15
N TYR A 146 9.19 -13.53 0.34
CA TYR A 146 10.22 -13.50 -0.70
C TYR A 146 9.99 -12.34 -1.68
N ILE A 147 8.73 -12.10 -2.07
CA ILE A 147 8.37 -10.97 -2.96
C ILE A 147 8.68 -9.60 -2.37
N VAL A 148 8.68 -9.49 -1.04
CA VAL A 148 9.06 -8.25 -0.35
C VAL A 148 10.56 -7.99 -0.49
N LEU A 149 11.37 -9.06 -0.56
CA LEU A 149 12.83 -8.98 -0.65
C LEU A 149 13.35 -8.93 -2.08
N GLU A 150 12.55 -9.27 -3.10
CA GLU A 150 12.97 -9.18 -4.50
C GLU A 150 13.14 -7.72 -4.96
N GLU A 151 14.07 -7.52 -5.89
CA GLU A 151 14.13 -6.24 -6.59
C GLU A 151 12.98 -6.14 -7.59
N PRO A 152 12.33 -4.96 -7.71
CA PRO A 152 11.38 -4.77 -8.79
C PRO A 152 12.11 -5.02 -10.11
N THR A 153 11.66 -6.00 -10.87
CA THR A 153 12.10 -6.21 -12.25
C THR A 153 11.80 -4.94 -13.04
N GLN A 154 12.86 -4.29 -13.52
CA GLN A 154 12.77 -3.09 -14.39
C GLN A 154 12.10 -3.42 -15.72
#